data_60133ea1e3daa576c693a91805e7a782
#
_entry.id   60133ea1e3daa576c693a91805e7a782
#
_cell.length_a   1.000
_cell.length_b   1.000
_cell.length_c   1.000
_cell.angle_alpha   90.00
_cell.angle_beta   90.00
_cell.angle_gamma   90.00
#
_symmetry.space_group_name_H-M   'P 1'
#
loop_
_entity.id
_entity.type
_entity.pdbx_description
1 polymer ?
#
loop_
_entity_poly.entity_id
_entity_poly.type
_entity_poly.pdbx_seq_one_letter_code
_entity_poly.pdbx_strand_id
1 'polypeptide(L)'
;MTTVPPVPTEESVFTWGAPPLKFGAGACDEIGFDLSQYGAKRILLITDPGMQQTGLPDRIADNIRRYDMTVEIFDGVHVEPTDDSMNKAIGYAEQQGPWDGFVAVGGGSSIDTAKAVNLLTTFPGDLMDYINAPVGHAQVPPGALKPLIAVPTTAGTGSESTAMCVLDVLSLRVKTGISHWRLRPTLAVVDPLLTMTLPSEVTAASGMDIVCHALESYTARWYTTFDRKAPEQRVTYCGSNPVSDLWCEKSMGLLARSFRTAVHRGADDVDARMDMMMAATFAGMGFGNSGVHIPHANAYPIAGQV
;
A
#
# COMPACT_ATOMS: atom_id res chain seq x y z
N MET A 1 -40.83 -13.23 -24.68
CA MET A 1 -39.89 -13.53 -23.56
C MET A 1 -38.49 -13.16 -24.05
N THR A 2 -37.91 -12.13 -23.52
CA THR A 2 -36.50 -11.79 -23.78
C THR A 2 -35.63 -12.81 -23.06
N THR A 3 -34.95 -13.66 -23.80
CA THR A 3 -34.00 -14.62 -23.25
C THR A 3 -32.79 -13.86 -22.73
N VAL A 4 -32.35 -14.14 -21.50
CA VAL A 4 -31.09 -13.61 -20.97
C VAL A 4 -29.96 -14.12 -21.90
N PRO A 5 -29.07 -13.22 -22.38
CA PRO A 5 -27.98 -13.64 -23.25
C PRO A 5 -27.06 -14.64 -22.53
N PRO A 6 -26.43 -15.56 -23.27
CA PRO A 6 -25.52 -16.53 -22.69
C PRO A 6 -24.31 -15.84 -22.05
N VAL A 7 -23.73 -16.48 -21.03
CA VAL A 7 -22.50 -16.00 -20.39
C VAL A 7 -21.35 -16.05 -21.40
N PRO A 8 -20.56 -14.98 -21.56
CA PRO A 8 -19.42 -14.96 -22.48
C PRO A 8 -18.40 -16.07 -22.16
N THR A 9 -17.74 -16.60 -23.17
CA THR A 9 -16.64 -17.56 -23.04
C THR A 9 -15.31 -16.89 -22.66
N GLU A 10 -15.14 -15.64 -23.09
CA GLU A 10 -13.98 -14.82 -22.72
C GLU A 10 -14.23 -14.08 -21.40
N GLU A 11 -13.17 -13.58 -20.78
CA GLU A 11 -13.30 -12.77 -19.57
C GLU A 11 -14.09 -11.48 -19.88
N SER A 12 -15.08 -11.21 -19.08
CA SER A 12 -15.95 -10.04 -19.23
C SER A 12 -16.15 -9.29 -17.91
N VAL A 13 -15.50 -9.74 -16.84
CA VAL A 13 -15.65 -9.21 -15.49
C VAL A 13 -14.28 -8.81 -14.95
N PHE A 14 -14.16 -7.59 -14.47
CA PHE A 14 -13.05 -7.17 -13.63
C PHE A 14 -13.58 -6.76 -12.26
N THR A 15 -12.71 -6.82 -11.26
CA THR A 15 -12.95 -6.27 -9.93
C THR A 15 -12.06 -5.05 -9.74
N TRP A 16 -12.58 -4.05 -9.07
CA TRP A 16 -11.82 -2.86 -8.72
C TRP A 16 -12.12 -2.45 -7.28
N GLY A 17 -11.13 -1.98 -6.56
CA GLY A 17 -11.31 -1.46 -5.21
C GLY A 17 -10.12 -0.60 -4.78
N ALA A 18 -10.42 0.38 -3.92
CA ALA A 18 -9.46 1.20 -3.22
C ALA A 18 -9.97 1.45 -1.80
N PRO A 19 -9.13 1.80 -0.84
CA PRO A 19 -9.59 2.25 0.46
C PRO A 19 -10.29 3.61 0.34
N PRO A 20 -11.16 3.97 1.29
CA PRO A 20 -11.50 5.36 1.53
C PRO A 20 -10.26 6.23 1.63
N LEU A 21 -10.32 7.44 1.09
CA LEU A 21 -9.20 8.38 1.05
C LEU A 21 -9.54 9.62 1.87
N LYS A 22 -8.69 9.97 2.84
CA LYS A 22 -8.63 11.29 3.46
C LYS A 22 -7.38 11.99 2.97
N PHE A 23 -7.53 13.13 2.30
CA PHE A 23 -6.42 13.86 1.67
C PHE A 23 -6.43 15.33 2.07
N GLY A 24 -5.27 15.85 2.45
CA GLY A 24 -5.08 17.28 2.67
C GLY A 24 -4.03 17.58 3.73
N ALA A 25 -3.59 18.84 3.74
CA ALA A 25 -2.64 19.33 4.73
C ALA A 25 -3.23 19.24 6.15
N GLY A 26 -2.54 18.56 7.05
CA GLY A 26 -3.00 18.31 8.41
C GLY A 26 -3.92 17.09 8.57
N ALA A 27 -4.19 16.32 7.51
CA ALA A 27 -5.07 15.15 7.58
C ALA A 27 -4.61 14.12 8.62
N CYS A 28 -3.30 14.00 8.87
CA CYS A 28 -2.76 13.08 9.87
C CYS A 28 -3.12 13.44 11.31
N ASP A 29 -3.52 14.67 11.59
CA ASP A 29 -3.94 15.11 12.93
C ASP A 29 -5.40 14.69 13.27
N GLU A 30 -6.10 14.02 12.36
CA GLU A 30 -7.47 13.53 12.56
C GLU A 30 -7.54 12.01 12.78
N ILE A 31 -6.42 11.29 12.76
CA ILE A 31 -6.37 9.82 12.84
C ILE A 31 -7.01 9.28 14.11
N GLY A 32 -6.88 9.97 15.25
CA GLY A 32 -7.52 9.57 16.50
C GLY A 32 -9.05 9.56 16.38
N PHE A 33 -9.63 10.57 15.74
CA PHE A 33 -11.07 10.57 15.45
C PHE A 33 -11.44 9.40 14.54
N ASP A 34 -10.69 9.17 13.46
CA ASP A 34 -10.98 8.10 12.50
C ASP A 34 -10.97 6.72 13.18
N LEU A 35 -9.96 6.42 14.00
CA LEU A 35 -9.87 5.17 14.76
C LEU A 35 -11.04 5.00 15.74
N SER A 36 -11.49 6.08 16.36
CA SER A 36 -12.65 6.05 17.27
C SER A 36 -13.92 5.57 16.58
N GLN A 37 -14.08 5.87 15.28
CA GLN A 37 -15.25 5.43 14.50
C GLN A 37 -15.26 3.92 14.24
N TYR A 38 -14.10 3.25 14.32
CA TYR A 38 -13.98 1.80 14.25
C TYR A 38 -14.12 1.11 15.62
N GLY A 39 -14.31 1.89 16.70
CA GLY A 39 -14.42 1.37 18.06
C GLY A 39 -13.13 0.79 18.62
N ALA A 40 -11.99 1.12 18.02
CA ALA A 40 -10.68 0.65 18.44
C ALA A 40 -10.28 1.24 19.80
N LYS A 41 -9.55 0.48 20.62
CA LYS A 41 -9.07 0.90 21.95
C LYS A 41 -7.56 0.72 22.09
N ARG A 42 -7.00 -0.32 21.52
CA ARG A 42 -5.58 -0.63 21.60
C ARG A 42 -4.97 -0.69 20.21
N ILE A 43 -4.05 0.24 19.95
CA ILE A 43 -3.48 0.49 18.64
C ILE A 43 -2.00 0.15 18.63
N LEU A 44 -1.55 -0.55 17.58
CA LEU A 44 -0.14 -0.65 17.23
C LEU A 44 0.16 0.32 16.09
N LEU A 45 1.03 1.29 16.36
CA LEU A 45 1.59 2.17 15.35
C LEU A 45 2.90 1.56 14.85
N ILE A 46 3.03 1.38 13.55
CA ILE A 46 4.16 0.71 12.90
C ILE A 46 4.90 1.70 12.02
N THR A 47 6.21 1.83 12.24
CA THR A 47 7.06 2.81 11.57
C THR A 47 8.50 2.31 11.48
N ASP A 48 9.35 3.02 10.77
CA ASP A 48 10.78 2.76 10.67
C ASP A 48 11.59 3.69 11.60
N PRO A 49 12.87 3.33 11.93
CA PRO A 49 13.69 4.12 12.85
C PRO A 49 13.95 5.55 12.36
N GLY A 50 14.04 5.74 11.04
CA GLY A 50 14.25 7.08 10.46
C GLY A 50 13.03 7.97 10.65
N MET A 51 11.85 7.42 10.42
CA MET A 51 10.60 8.14 10.64
C MET A 51 10.36 8.43 12.13
N GLN A 52 10.71 7.49 13.03
CA GLN A 52 10.60 7.71 14.47
C GLN A 52 11.43 8.93 14.93
N GLN A 53 12.62 9.13 14.37
CA GLN A 53 13.48 10.28 14.70
C GLN A 53 12.88 11.63 14.30
N THR A 54 11.90 11.67 13.40
CA THR A 54 11.20 12.91 13.02
C THR A 54 10.22 13.41 14.09
N GLY A 55 9.83 12.56 15.04
CA GLY A 55 8.78 12.81 16.03
C GLY A 55 7.36 12.75 15.47
N LEU A 56 7.18 12.46 14.17
CA LEU A 56 5.86 12.33 13.57
C LEU A 56 5.05 11.16 14.16
N PRO A 57 5.61 9.96 14.36
CA PRO A 57 4.89 8.85 14.99
C PRO A 57 4.39 9.20 16.39
N ASP A 58 5.20 9.87 17.20
CA ASP A 58 4.80 10.32 18.54
C ASP A 58 3.65 11.34 18.48
N ARG A 59 3.71 12.32 17.55
CA ARG A 59 2.62 13.28 17.33
C ARG A 59 1.30 12.60 16.99
N ILE A 60 1.35 11.60 16.10
CA ILE A 60 0.17 10.80 15.72
C ILE A 60 -0.31 9.97 16.92
N ALA A 61 0.59 9.34 17.66
CA ALA A 61 0.24 8.57 18.86
C ALA A 61 -0.43 9.46 19.92
N ASP A 62 0.05 10.68 20.13
CA ASP A 62 -0.57 11.64 21.04
C ASP A 62 -1.94 12.10 20.56
N ASN A 63 -2.13 12.27 19.25
CA ASN A 63 -3.45 12.53 18.70
C ASN A 63 -4.42 11.37 19.00
N ILE A 64 -4.00 10.12 18.80
CA ILE A 64 -4.82 8.93 19.07
C ILE A 64 -5.18 8.83 20.56
N ARG A 65 -4.21 9.07 21.46
CA ARG A 65 -4.43 9.05 22.93
C ARG A 65 -5.50 10.01 23.40
N ARG A 66 -5.73 11.15 22.71
CA ARG A 66 -6.80 12.12 23.04
C ARG A 66 -8.21 11.56 22.88
N TYR A 67 -8.36 10.40 22.22
CA TYR A 67 -9.63 9.72 22.01
C TYR A 67 -9.78 8.46 22.90
N ASP A 68 -9.15 8.47 24.08
CA ASP A 68 -9.22 7.37 25.06
C ASP A 68 -8.77 6.00 24.49
N MET A 69 -7.73 6.03 23.67
CA MET A 69 -7.06 4.84 23.13
C MET A 69 -5.62 4.74 23.65
N THR A 70 -5.14 3.50 23.80
CA THR A 70 -3.74 3.22 24.09
C THR A 70 -2.98 2.97 22.79
N VAL A 71 -1.76 3.49 22.70
CA VAL A 71 -0.91 3.34 21.54
C VAL A 71 0.45 2.82 21.96
N GLU A 72 0.86 1.73 21.32
CA GLU A 72 2.22 1.19 21.33
C GLU A 72 2.86 1.54 19.98
N ILE A 73 4.17 1.83 19.98
CA ILE A 73 4.91 2.13 18.76
C ILE A 73 5.92 1.01 18.52
N PHE A 74 5.88 0.40 17.35
CA PHE A 74 6.93 -0.46 16.82
C PHE A 74 7.69 0.32 15.73
N ASP A 75 8.94 0.66 16.01
CA ASP A 75 9.83 1.43 15.14
C ASP A 75 10.92 0.59 14.45
N GLY A 76 10.77 -0.73 14.50
CA GLY A 76 11.75 -1.69 13.97
C GLY A 76 11.55 -2.08 12.50
N VAL A 77 10.79 -1.33 11.71
CA VAL A 77 10.60 -1.64 10.28
C VAL A 77 11.91 -1.52 9.52
N HIS A 78 12.22 -2.53 8.75
CA HIS A 78 13.37 -2.53 7.83
C HIS A 78 12.96 -1.92 6.49
N VAL A 79 13.74 -0.96 6.00
CA VAL A 79 13.59 -0.46 4.61
C VAL A 79 13.93 -1.62 3.69
N GLU A 80 13.13 -1.84 2.64
CA GLU A 80 13.12 -3.09 1.86
C GLU A 80 12.86 -4.30 2.76
N PRO A 81 11.59 -4.56 3.14
CA PRO A 81 11.26 -5.58 4.12
C PRO A 81 11.67 -6.98 3.67
N THR A 82 12.24 -7.74 4.57
CA THR A 82 12.59 -9.15 4.37
C THR A 82 11.64 -10.04 5.16
N ASP A 83 11.58 -11.33 4.82
CA ASP A 83 10.86 -12.34 5.60
C ASP A 83 11.29 -12.34 7.08
N ASP A 84 12.59 -12.21 7.34
CA ASP A 84 13.13 -12.11 8.71
C ASP A 84 12.66 -10.84 9.44
N SER A 85 12.68 -9.68 8.77
CA SER A 85 12.25 -8.42 9.37
C SER A 85 10.74 -8.39 9.62
N MET A 86 9.95 -8.94 8.72
CA MET A 86 8.50 -9.09 8.91
C MET A 86 8.18 -10.04 10.07
N ASN A 87 8.85 -11.20 10.15
CA ASN A 87 8.67 -12.13 11.25
C ASN A 87 9.04 -11.52 12.62
N LYS A 88 10.04 -10.64 12.68
CA LYS A 88 10.35 -9.87 13.90
C LYS A 88 9.21 -8.92 14.29
N ALA A 89 8.66 -8.20 13.32
CA ALA A 89 7.54 -7.29 13.57
C ALA A 89 6.27 -8.05 14.00
N ILE A 90 5.97 -9.17 13.35
CA ILE A 90 4.86 -10.07 13.70
C ILE A 90 5.05 -10.60 15.12
N GLY A 91 6.22 -11.15 15.43
CA GLY A 91 6.51 -11.70 16.76
C GLY A 91 6.43 -10.65 17.88
N TYR A 92 6.88 -9.42 17.63
CA TYR A 92 6.67 -8.29 18.54
C TYR A 92 5.18 -8.03 18.77
N ALA A 93 4.41 -7.93 17.68
CA ALA A 93 2.99 -7.63 17.77
C ALA A 93 2.17 -8.74 18.46
N GLU A 94 2.55 -10.00 18.27
CA GLU A 94 1.93 -11.15 18.98
C GLU A 94 2.21 -11.12 20.48
N GLN A 95 3.45 -10.81 20.88
CA GLN A 95 3.83 -10.73 22.28
C GLN A 95 3.17 -9.58 23.03
N GLN A 96 2.95 -8.47 22.36
CA GLN A 96 2.37 -7.26 22.95
C GLN A 96 0.85 -7.16 22.77
N GLY A 97 0.23 -7.99 21.90
CA GLY A 97 -1.20 -7.98 21.64
C GLY A 97 -2.10 -8.34 22.82
N PRO A 98 -3.42 -8.42 22.63
CA PRO A 98 -4.13 -8.24 21.38
C PRO A 98 -4.31 -6.77 20.96
N TRP A 99 -4.52 -6.55 19.65
CA TRP A 99 -4.73 -5.22 19.06
C TRP A 99 -6.15 -5.08 18.52
N ASP A 100 -6.69 -3.85 18.54
CA ASP A 100 -7.98 -3.51 17.92
C ASP A 100 -7.82 -2.85 16.56
N GLY A 101 -6.65 -2.27 16.29
CA GLY A 101 -6.35 -1.62 15.02
C GLY A 101 -4.87 -1.29 14.88
N PHE A 102 -4.49 -0.90 13.66
CA PHE A 102 -3.12 -0.60 13.28
C PHE A 102 -3.03 0.76 12.58
N VAL A 103 -1.91 1.44 12.78
CA VAL A 103 -1.55 2.64 12.03
C VAL A 103 -0.16 2.43 11.44
N ALA A 104 -0.02 2.56 10.14
CA ALA A 104 1.28 2.54 9.46
C ALA A 104 1.70 3.97 9.14
N VAL A 105 2.86 4.41 9.61
CA VAL A 105 3.41 5.74 9.34
C VAL A 105 4.77 5.57 8.68
N GLY A 106 4.90 5.93 7.41
CA GLY A 106 6.16 5.77 6.69
C GLY A 106 5.98 5.54 5.19
N GLY A 107 7.02 5.06 4.54
CA GLY A 107 6.97 4.65 3.14
C GLY A 107 6.29 3.29 2.93
N GLY A 108 6.40 2.75 1.72
CA GLY A 108 5.83 1.44 1.37
C GLY A 108 6.24 0.32 2.32
N SER A 109 7.50 0.32 2.79
CA SER A 109 8.03 -0.68 3.71
C SER A 109 7.26 -0.73 5.04
N SER A 110 6.94 0.44 5.62
CA SER A 110 6.17 0.52 6.86
C SER A 110 4.72 0.08 6.66
N ILE A 111 4.11 0.46 5.54
CA ILE A 111 2.73 0.09 5.21
C ILE A 111 2.63 -1.41 4.94
N ASP A 112 3.56 -1.97 4.19
CA ASP A 112 3.57 -3.40 3.85
C ASP A 112 3.86 -4.27 5.09
N THR A 113 4.79 -3.85 5.95
CA THR A 113 5.00 -4.51 7.24
C THR A 113 3.73 -4.50 8.09
N ALA A 114 3.02 -3.38 8.14
CA ALA A 114 1.76 -3.29 8.89
C ALA A 114 0.65 -4.19 8.32
N LYS A 115 0.58 -4.37 7.00
CA LYS A 115 -0.34 -5.32 6.37
C LYS A 115 -0.03 -6.77 6.80
N ALA A 116 1.24 -7.16 6.77
CA ALA A 116 1.67 -8.50 7.20
C ALA A 116 1.41 -8.71 8.70
N VAL A 117 1.76 -7.75 9.54
CA VAL A 117 1.49 -7.78 10.98
C VAL A 117 -0.01 -7.92 11.26
N ASN A 118 -0.85 -7.11 10.61
CA ASN A 118 -2.30 -7.21 10.77
C ASN A 118 -2.82 -8.59 10.36
N LEU A 119 -2.33 -9.13 9.24
CA LEU A 119 -2.72 -10.45 8.77
C LEU A 119 -2.37 -11.54 9.77
N LEU A 120 -1.10 -11.62 10.18
CA LEU A 120 -0.59 -12.73 11.00
C LEU A 120 -1.04 -12.63 12.47
N THR A 121 -1.24 -11.43 13.02
CA THR A 121 -1.81 -11.28 14.37
C THR A 121 -3.32 -11.50 14.41
N THR A 122 -4.02 -11.35 13.28
CA THR A 122 -5.46 -11.65 13.18
C THR A 122 -5.70 -13.13 12.90
N PHE A 123 -4.88 -13.73 12.05
CA PHE A 123 -4.90 -15.14 11.67
C PHE A 123 -3.51 -15.74 11.80
N PRO A 124 -3.12 -16.17 13.01
CA PRO A 124 -1.79 -16.73 13.27
C PRO A 124 -1.45 -17.91 12.35
N GLY A 125 -0.21 -17.94 11.85
CA GLY A 125 0.29 -18.96 10.93
C GLY A 125 1.70 -18.65 10.47
N ASP A 126 2.18 -19.36 9.47
CA ASP A 126 3.46 -19.07 8.84
C ASP A 126 3.29 -17.98 7.77
N LEU A 127 4.24 -17.04 7.70
CA LEU A 127 4.26 -16.00 6.65
C LEU A 127 4.24 -16.63 5.24
N MET A 128 4.95 -17.74 5.06
CA MET A 128 5.00 -18.49 3.81
C MET A 128 3.64 -19.03 3.36
N ASP A 129 2.71 -19.23 4.28
CA ASP A 129 1.36 -19.69 3.93
C ASP A 129 0.63 -18.69 3.02
N TYR A 130 0.86 -17.40 3.24
CA TYR A 130 0.17 -16.32 2.52
C TYR A 130 0.97 -15.76 1.34
N ILE A 131 2.29 -15.96 1.30
CA ILE A 131 3.13 -15.50 0.17
C ILE A 131 2.62 -16.12 -1.13
N ASN A 132 2.62 -15.30 -2.20
CA ASN A 132 2.14 -15.70 -3.52
C ASN A 132 2.88 -16.93 -4.08
N ALA A 133 2.14 -17.81 -4.76
CA ALA A 133 2.73 -18.88 -5.55
C ALA A 133 3.59 -18.31 -6.72
N PRO A 134 4.66 -18.99 -7.15
CA PRO A 134 5.12 -20.31 -6.71
C PRO A 134 6.06 -20.29 -5.49
N VAL A 135 6.34 -19.13 -4.90
CA VAL A 135 7.26 -18.98 -3.77
C VAL A 135 6.64 -19.52 -2.48
N GLY A 136 5.43 -19.08 -2.15
CA GLY A 136 4.66 -19.52 -1.00
C GLY A 136 3.40 -20.31 -1.40
N HIS A 137 2.51 -20.47 -0.43
CA HIS A 137 1.33 -21.32 -0.58
C HIS A 137 0.09 -20.56 -1.07
N ALA A 138 0.14 -19.21 -1.15
CA ALA A 138 -0.94 -18.35 -1.60
C ALA A 138 -2.30 -18.61 -0.90
N GLN A 139 -2.27 -18.93 0.39
CA GLN A 139 -3.49 -19.15 1.16
C GLN A 139 -4.32 -17.87 1.22
N VAL A 140 -5.62 -18.04 1.16
CA VAL A 140 -6.57 -16.92 1.29
C VAL A 140 -6.75 -16.58 2.77
N PRO A 141 -6.62 -15.30 3.18
CA PRO A 141 -6.94 -14.90 4.54
C PRO A 141 -8.36 -15.36 4.94
N PRO A 142 -8.54 -16.04 6.09
CA PRO A 142 -9.83 -16.67 6.41
C PRO A 142 -10.99 -15.70 6.60
N GLY A 143 -10.71 -14.45 6.98
CA GLY A 143 -11.74 -13.47 7.31
C GLY A 143 -11.30 -12.02 7.13
N ALA A 144 -12.08 -11.08 7.65
CA ALA A 144 -11.75 -9.67 7.67
C ALA A 144 -10.56 -9.41 8.61
N LEU A 145 -9.69 -8.50 8.21
CA LEU A 145 -8.61 -8.00 9.03
C LEU A 145 -9.10 -6.86 9.95
N LYS A 146 -8.27 -6.48 10.89
CA LYS A 146 -8.56 -5.35 11.78
C LYS A 146 -8.39 -4.02 11.02
N PRO A 147 -8.98 -2.92 11.50
CA PRO A 147 -8.75 -1.61 10.92
C PRO A 147 -7.27 -1.29 10.78
N LEU A 148 -6.85 -0.89 9.59
CA LEU A 148 -5.52 -0.38 9.30
C LEU A 148 -5.65 0.99 8.65
N ILE A 149 -5.07 2.02 9.28
CA ILE A 149 -4.90 3.34 8.69
C ILE A 149 -3.48 3.43 8.13
N ALA A 150 -3.36 3.73 6.85
CA ALA A 150 -2.08 3.91 6.18
C ALA A 150 -1.79 5.40 5.96
N VAL A 151 -0.63 5.86 6.46
CA VAL A 151 -0.16 7.25 6.39
C VAL A 151 1.16 7.27 5.62
N PRO A 152 1.12 7.42 4.29
CA PRO A 152 2.33 7.47 3.48
C PRO A 152 3.11 8.77 3.74
N THR A 153 4.43 8.66 3.87
CA THR A 153 5.35 9.78 4.01
C THR A 153 6.26 9.95 2.79
N THR A 154 6.08 9.10 1.77
CA THR A 154 6.74 9.18 0.48
C THR A 154 5.71 9.21 -0.63
N ALA A 155 5.96 9.95 -1.70
CA ALA A 155 5.14 9.95 -2.90
C ALA A 155 5.76 8.98 -3.92
N GLY A 156 5.36 7.71 -3.89
CA GLY A 156 5.96 6.68 -4.76
C GLY A 156 5.09 5.44 -4.85
N THR A 157 5.23 4.56 -3.88
CA THR A 157 4.74 3.17 -3.93
C THR A 157 3.23 3.02 -4.04
N GLY A 158 2.43 4.01 -3.61
CA GLY A 158 0.97 3.87 -3.55
C GLY A 158 0.47 2.73 -2.65
N SER A 159 1.32 2.23 -1.73
CA SER A 159 0.99 1.08 -0.88
C SER A 159 -0.25 1.33 -0.02
N GLU A 160 -0.54 2.58 0.34
CA GLU A 160 -1.77 2.97 1.05
C GLU A 160 -3.05 2.62 0.27
N SER A 161 -2.96 2.48 -1.06
CA SER A 161 -4.10 2.19 -1.94
C SER A 161 -4.17 0.73 -2.38
N THR A 162 -3.10 -0.05 -2.17
CA THR A 162 -2.97 -1.40 -2.73
C THR A 162 -3.36 -2.51 -1.77
N ALA A 163 -3.66 -3.67 -2.34
CA ALA A 163 -3.90 -4.94 -1.66
C ALA A 163 -2.65 -5.84 -1.63
N MET A 164 -1.48 -5.26 -1.86
CA MET A 164 -0.19 -5.94 -1.93
C MET A 164 0.66 -5.61 -0.70
N CYS A 165 1.42 -6.59 -0.26
CA CYS A 165 2.52 -6.47 0.69
C CYS A 165 3.74 -7.08 0.03
N VAL A 166 4.82 -6.30 -0.16
CA VAL A 166 6.04 -6.73 -0.85
C VAL A 166 7.13 -7.02 0.16
N LEU A 167 7.89 -8.10 -0.07
CA LEU A 167 9.01 -8.50 0.76
C LEU A 167 10.06 -9.30 -0.03
N ASP A 168 11.26 -9.36 0.51
CA ASP A 168 12.32 -10.25 0.05
C ASP A 168 12.34 -11.54 0.88
N VAL A 169 12.34 -12.70 0.21
CA VAL A 169 12.58 -14.00 0.85
C VAL A 169 14.07 -14.30 0.73
N LEU A 170 14.82 -14.05 1.81
CA LEU A 170 16.28 -14.06 1.81
C LEU A 170 16.87 -15.40 1.41
N SER A 171 16.30 -16.50 1.90
CA SER A 171 16.77 -17.86 1.61
C SER A 171 16.66 -18.22 0.13
N LEU A 172 15.71 -17.64 -0.59
CA LEU A 172 15.46 -17.87 -2.01
C LEU A 172 16.04 -16.77 -2.91
N ARG A 173 16.51 -15.65 -2.32
CA ARG A 173 16.96 -14.44 -3.02
C ARG A 173 15.93 -13.95 -4.04
N VAL A 174 14.68 -13.88 -3.61
CA VAL A 174 13.56 -13.47 -4.46
C VAL A 174 12.72 -12.41 -3.78
N LYS A 175 12.44 -11.33 -4.52
CA LYS A 175 11.43 -10.34 -4.14
C LYS A 175 10.07 -10.83 -4.60
N THR A 176 9.11 -10.88 -3.69
CA THR A 176 7.76 -11.40 -3.90
C THR A 176 6.76 -10.64 -3.03
N GLY A 177 5.58 -11.17 -2.83
CA GLY A 177 4.61 -10.53 -1.95
C GLY A 177 3.43 -11.38 -1.58
N ILE A 178 2.56 -10.80 -0.78
CA ILE A 178 1.24 -11.33 -0.44
C ILE A 178 0.21 -10.45 -1.14
N SER A 179 -0.68 -11.03 -1.93
CA SER A 179 -1.69 -10.28 -2.67
C SER A 179 -3.09 -10.80 -2.36
N HIS A 180 -3.87 -10.00 -1.65
CA HIS A 180 -5.27 -10.32 -1.40
C HIS A 180 -6.05 -9.03 -1.07
N TRP A 181 -7.28 -8.88 -1.57
CA TRP A 181 -8.07 -7.68 -1.39
C TRP A 181 -8.31 -7.26 0.08
N ARG A 182 -8.25 -8.21 1.03
CA ARG A 182 -8.37 -7.97 2.48
C ARG A 182 -7.17 -7.23 3.08
N LEU A 183 -6.03 -7.20 2.38
CA LEU A 183 -4.84 -6.45 2.84
C LEU A 183 -4.95 -4.95 2.58
N ARG A 184 -5.94 -4.51 1.81
CA ARG A 184 -6.13 -3.07 1.62
C ARG A 184 -6.35 -2.38 2.96
N PRO A 185 -5.67 -1.25 3.20
CA PRO A 185 -5.96 -0.43 4.36
C PRO A 185 -7.44 -0.06 4.45
N THR A 186 -7.94 0.07 5.66
CA THR A 186 -9.32 0.51 5.92
C THR A 186 -9.52 1.98 5.57
N LEU A 187 -8.44 2.77 5.70
CA LEU A 187 -8.40 4.19 5.35
C LEU A 187 -6.97 4.56 4.93
N ALA A 188 -6.84 5.29 3.83
CA ALA A 188 -5.61 5.99 3.45
C ALA A 188 -5.70 7.44 3.92
N VAL A 189 -4.76 7.88 4.76
CA VAL A 189 -4.65 9.28 5.21
C VAL A 189 -3.41 9.88 4.58
N VAL A 190 -3.61 10.71 3.58
CA VAL A 190 -2.56 11.28 2.73
C VAL A 190 -2.40 12.76 3.04
N ASP A 191 -1.34 13.08 3.77
CA ASP A 191 -1.01 14.44 4.18
C ASP A 191 0.24 14.92 3.42
N PRO A 192 0.10 15.83 2.46
CA PRO A 192 1.23 16.31 1.65
C PRO A 192 2.34 16.99 2.46
N LEU A 193 2.01 17.56 3.62
CA LEU A 193 3.02 18.21 4.48
C LEU A 193 4.07 17.25 5.00
N LEU A 194 3.75 15.95 5.07
CA LEU A 194 4.68 14.92 5.52
C LEU A 194 5.83 14.68 4.53
N THR A 195 5.71 15.17 3.30
CA THR A 195 6.73 15.01 2.25
C THR A 195 7.59 16.26 2.03
N MET A 196 7.32 17.36 2.74
CA MET A 196 8.04 18.63 2.54
C MET A 196 9.55 18.53 2.79
N THR A 197 9.96 17.65 3.70
CA THR A 197 11.36 17.44 4.07
C THR A 197 12.06 16.34 3.28
N LEU A 198 11.38 15.68 2.34
CA LEU A 198 12.00 14.63 1.54
C LEU A 198 13.14 15.20 0.67
N PRO A 199 14.32 14.53 0.67
CA PRO A 199 15.40 14.87 -0.23
C PRO A 199 14.99 14.81 -1.70
N SER A 200 15.61 15.65 -2.55
CA SER A 200 15.33 15.69 -3.99
C SER A 200 15.56 14.34 -4.67
N GLU A 201 16.60 13.61 -4.27
CA GLU A 201 16.94 12.29 -4.80
C GLU A 201 15.85 11.26 -4.49
N VAL A 202 15.34 11.25 -3.25
CA VAL A 202 14.23 10.39 -2.86
C VAL A 202 12.96 10.78 -3.63
N THR A 203 12.69 12.08 -3.77
CA THR A 203 11.56 12.58 -4.56
C THR A 203 11.67 12.19 -6.03
N ALA A 204 12.87 12.23 -6.61
CA ALA A 204 13.10 11.83 -7.99
C ALA A 204 12.90 10.33 -8.20
N ALA A 205 13.49 9.50 -7.33
CA ALA A 205 13.38 8.05 -7.42
C ALA A 205 11.94 7.58 -7.22
N SER A 206 11.27 8.03 -6.15
CA SER A 206 9.88 7.67 -5.87
C SER A 206 8.92 8.24 -6.92
N GLY A 207 9.20 9.42 -7.46
CA GLY A 207 8.41 10.01 -8.54
C GLY A 207 8.52 9.21 -9.86
N MET A 208 9.69 8.66 -10.17
CA MET A 208 9.84 7.74 -11.31
C MET A 208 9.07 6.45 -11.11
N ASP A 209 8.99 5.96 -9.88
CA ASP A 209 8.17 4.81 -9.54
C ASP A 209 6.68 5.07 -9.82
N ILE A 210 6.18 6.27 -9.49
CA ILE A 210 4.80 6.67 -9.85
C ILE A 210 4.60 6.64 -11.38
N VAL A 211 5.59 7.13 -12.16
CA VAL A 211 5.54 7.09 -13.64
C VAL A 211 5.42 5.65 -14.12
N CYS A 212 6.27 4.75 -13.60
CA CYS A 212 6.24 3.34 -13.94
C CYS A 212 4.88 2.72 -13.57
N HIS A 213 4.40 2.92 -12.34
CA HIS A 213 3.10 2.42 -11.88
C HIS A 213 1.95 2.84 -12.79
N ALA A 214 1.84 4.15 -13.09
CA ALA A 214 0.75 4.66 -13.90
C ALA A 214 0.84 4.17 -15.35
N LEU A 215 2.04 4.20 -15.96
CA LEU A 215 2.26 3.81 -17.34
C LEU A 215 2.10 2.30 -17.54
N GLU A 216 2.68 1.48 -16.65
CA GLU A 216 2.57 0.03 -16.73
C GLU A 216 1.12 -0.44 -16.55
N SER A 217 0.42 0.14 -15.56
CA SER A 217 -1.01 -0.14 -15.36
C SER A 217 -1.83 0.19 -16.61
N TYR A 218 -1.63 1.37 -17.18
CA TYR A 218 -2.35 1.85 -18.37
C TYR A 218 -2.07 1.01 -19.61
N THR A 219 -0.84 0.52 -19.76
CA THR A 219 -0.42 -0.31 -20.89
C THR A 219 -0.47 -1.82 -20.61
N ALA A 220 -0.98 -2.22 -19.46
CA ALA A 220 -1.18 -3.64 -19.13
C ALA A 220 -2.16 -4.30 -20.10
N ARG A 221 -2.10 -5.62 -20.18
CA ARG A 221 -3.03 -6.39 -21.00
C ARG A 221 -4.48 -6.10 -20.60
N TRP A 222 -5.32 -5.81 -21.59
CA TRP A 222 -6.73 -5.47 -21.37
C TRP A 222 -7.53 -6.63 -20.78
N TYR A 223 -8.36 -6.39 -19.77
CA TYR A 223 -9.02 -7.41 -18.97
C TYR A 223 -9.86 -8.44 -19.78
N THR A 224 -10.47 -8.02 -20.88
CA THR A 224 -11.29 -8.94 -21.71
C THR A 224 -10.47 -9.87 -22.61
N THR A 225 -9.15 -9.72 -22.64
CA THR A 225 -8.27 -10.55 -23.47
C THR A 225 -7.75 -11.80 -22.74
N PHE A 226 -8.14 -11.98 -21.48
CA PHE A 226 -7.84 -13.16 -20.69
C PHE A 226 -8.90 -14.25 -20.88
N ASP A 227 -8.53 -15.48 -20.63
CA ASP A 227 -9.49 -16.57 -20.50
C ASP A 227 -10.42 -16.30 -19.31
N ARG A 228 -11.69 -16.68 -19.46
CA ARG A 228 -12.67 -16.52 -18.39
C ARG A 228 -12.26 -17.30 -17.15
N LYS A 229 -12.24 -16.62 -16.03
CA LYS A 229 -11.92 -17.19 -14.71
C LYS A 229 -13.20 -17.53 -13.94
N ALA A 230 -13.15 -18.63 -13.21
CA ALA A 230 -14.14 -18.88 -12.17
C ALA A 230 -14.00 -17.82 -11.05
N PRO A 231 -15.07 -17.51 -10.29
CA PRO A 231 -15.01 -16.49 -9.22
C PRO A 231 -13.87 -16.70 -8.23
N GLU A 232 -13.57 -17.95 -7.90
CA GLU A 232 -12.53 -18.35 -6.94
C GLU A 232 -11.10 -18.14 -7.47
N GLN A 233 -10.95 -18.04 -8.79
CA GLN A 233 -9.66 -17.84 -9.48
C GLN A 233 -9.35 -16.37 -9.72
N ARG A 234 -10.27 -15.45 -9.36
CA ARG A 234 -10.08 -14.03 -9.59
C ARG A 234 -9.07 -13.48 -8.60
N VAL A 235 -7.99 -12.94 -9.14
CA VAL A 235 -6.93 -12.26 -8.39
C VAL A 235 -7.15 -10.75 -8.38
N THR A 236 -6.44 -10.05 -7.53
CA THR A 236 -6.51 -8.59 -7.42
C THR A 236 -6.12 -7.91 -8.72
N TYR A 237 -5.09 -8.42 -9.39
CA TYR A 237 -4.61 -7.89 -10.67
C TYR A 237 -5.38 -8.51 -11.83
N CYS A 238 -6.25 -7.73 -12.44
CA CYS A 238 -7.17 -8.20 -13.50
C CYS A 238 -6.85 -7.63 -14.90
N GLY A 239 -5.75 -6.92 -15.05
CA GLY A 239 -5.37 -6.23 -16.28
C GLY A 239 -5.93 -4.81 -16.38
N SER A 240 -5.48 -4.06 -17.40
CA SER A 240 -5.98 -2.72 -17.70
C SER A 240 -7.50 -2.76 -17.89
N ASN A 241 -8.19 -1.79 -17.36
CA ASN A 241 -9.64 -1.66 -17.36
C ASN A 241 -10.06 -0.19 -17.24
N PRO A 242 -11.30 0.18 -17.62
CA PRO A 242 -11.71 1.57 -17.71
C PRO A 242 -11.57 2.37 -16.41
N VAL A 243 -11.68 1.71 -15.26
CA VAL A 243 -11.60 2.39 -13.97
C VAL A 243 -10.13 2.64 -13.58
N SER A 244 -9.27 1.64 -13.73
CA SER A 244 -7.84 1.80 -13.48
C SER A 244 -7.20 2.82 -14.41
N ASP A 245 -7.57 2.81 -15.69
CA ASP A 245 -7.03 3.73 -16.70
C ASP A 245 -7.35 5.18 -16.36
N LEU A 246 -8.56 5.47 -15.88
CA LEU A 246 -8.95 6.81 -15.44
C LEU A 246 -8.00 7.38 -14.38
N TRP A 247 -7.62 6.55 -13.39
CA TRP A 247 -6.71 6.97 -12.33
C TRP A 247 -5.27 7.12 -12.82
N CYS A 248 -4.83 6.24 -13.71
CA CYS A 248 -3.50 6.33 -14.32
C CYS A 248 -3.35 7.59 -15.19
N GLU A 249 -4.33 7.90 -16.01
CA GLU A 249 -4.33 9.14 -16.82
C GLU A 249 -4.25 10.38 -15.92
N LYS A 250 -5.04 10.41 -14.84
CA LYS A 250 -5.02 11.53 -13.90
C LYS A 250 -3.68 11.64 -13.18
N SER A 251 -3.09 10.52 -12.77
CA SER A 251 -1.75 10.47 -12.18
C SER A 251 -0.69 11.03 -13.13
N MET A 252 -0.65 10.56 -14.37
CA MET A 252 0.30 11.06 -15.38
C MET A 252 0.14 12.56 -15.64
N GLY A 253 -1.08 13.07 -15.64
CA GLY A 253 -1.34 14.51 -15.78
C GLY A 253 -0.77 15.35 -14.64
N LEU A 254 -0.87 14.87 -13.40
CA LEU A 254 -0.30 15.51 -12.21
C LEU A 254 1.24 15.48 -12.26
N LEU A 255 1.82 14.33 -12.62
CA LEU A 255 3.27 14.17 -12.78
C LEU A 255 3.83 15.12 -13.85
N ALA A 256 3.18 15.20 -15.01
CA ALA A 256 3.62 16.10 -16.10
C ALA A 256 3.65 17.56 -15.65
N ARG A 257 2.76 17.96 -14.76
CA ARG A 257 2.67 19.32 -14.23
C ARG A 257 3.72 19.60 -13.16
N SER A 258 3.91 18.70 -12.20
CA SER A 258 4.53 19.04 -10.92
C SER A 258 5.79 18.24 -10.57
N PHE A 259 6.10 17.13 -11.25
CA PHE A 259 7.21 16.26 -10.87
C PHE A 259 8.56 16.98 -10.81
N ARG A 260 8.91 17.74 -11.86
CA ARG A 260 10.18 18.50 -11.88
C ARG A 260 10.23 19.55 -10.77
N THR A 261 9.12 20.24 -10.54
CA THR A 261 9.04 21.26 -9.47
C THR A 261 9.21 20.60 -8.10
N ALA A 262 8.56 19.45 -7.85
CA ALA A 262 8.71 18.71 -6.60
C ALA A 262 10.15 18.24 -6.34
N VAL A 263 10.88 17.84 -7.38
CA VAL A 263 12.28 17.42 -7.26
C VAL A 263 13.19 18.61 -6.94
N HIS A 264 13.04 19.74 -7.64
CA HIS A 264 13.98 20.86 -7.55
C HIS A 264 13.61 21.90 -6.50
N ARG A 265 12.34 21.99 -6.13
CA ARG A 265 11.80 23.03 -5.24
C ARG A 265 10.78 22.50 -4.24
N GLY A 266 10.70 21.20 -4.05
CA GLY A 266 9.66 20.57 -3.24
C GLY A 266 9.66 20.97 -1.75
N ALA A 267 10.76 21.50 -1.23
CA ALA A 267 10.81 22.04 0.13
C ALA A 267 9.98 23.32 0.31
N ASP A 268 9.81 24.09 -0.79
CA ASP A 268 9.17 25.41 -0.78
C ASP A 268 7.84 25.43 -1.58
N ASP A 269 7.44 24.29 -2.19
CA ASP A 269 6.30 24.21 -3.09
C ASP A 269 5.33 23.11 -2.63
N VAL A 270 4.39 23.52 -1.77
CA VAL A 270 3.35 22.64 -1.22
C VAL A 270 2.45 22.10 -2.32
N ASP A 271 2.12 22.90 -3.33
CA ASP A 271 1.23 22.46 -4.42
C ASP A 271 1.88 21.35 -5.24
N ALA A 272 3.20 21.45 -5.50
CA ALA A 272 3.92 20.38 -6.15
C ALA A 272 3.95 19.09 -5.30
N ARG A 273 4.11 19.20 -3.98
CA ARG A 273 4.01 18.03 -3.07
C ARG A 273 2.61 17.45 -3.03
N MET A 274 1.58 18.28 -3.02
CA MET A 274 0.19 17.84 -3.11
C MET A 274 -0.07 17.04 -4.39
N ASP A 275 0.39 17.55 -5.53
CA ASP A 275 0.26 16.86 -6.81
C ASP A 275 0.98 15.51 -6.82
N MET A 276 2.21 15.45 -6.28
CA MET A 276 2.97 14.21 -6.21
C MET A 276 2.32 13.16 -5.33
N MET A 277 1.84 13.54 -4.14
CA MET A 277 1.12 12.63 -3.25
C MET A 277 -0.18 12.12 -3.88
N MET A 278 -0.94 13.03 -4.50
CA MET A 278 -2.16 12.66 -5.23
C MET A 278 -1.85 11.73 -6.41
N ALA A 279 -0.78 12.02 -7.16
CA ALA A 279 -0.33 11.17 -8.27
C ALA A 279 0.05 9.77 -7.81
N ALA A 280 0.77 9.64 -6.67
CA ALA A 280 1.12 8.35 -6.09
C ALA A 280 -0.12 7.54 -5.69
N THR A 281 -1.06 8.17 -4.99
CA THR A 281 -2.33 7.54 -4.59
C THR A 281 -3.15 7.11 -5.81
N PHE A 282 -3.25 7.94 -6.84
CA PHE A 282 -3.98 7.59 -8.06
C PHE A 282 -3.29 6.47 -8.85
N ALA A 283 -1.96 6.50 -8.96
CA ALA A 283 -1.22 5.37 -9.54
C ALA A 283 -1.49 4.08 -8.76
N GLY A 284 -1.48 4.14 -7.41
CA GLY A 284 -1.83 3.04 -6.53
C GLY A 284 -3.24 2.49 -6.77
N MET A 285 -4.22 3.38 -6.95
CA MET A 285 -5.60 3.01 -7.32
C MET A 285 -5.68 2.36 -8.72
N GLY A 286 -4.80 2.72 -9.63
CA GLY A 286 -4.67 2.11 -10.96
C GLY A 286 -4.00 0.74 -10.88
N PHE A 287 -2.68 0.72 -10.64
CA PHE A 287 -1.89 -0.52 -10.72
C PHE A 287 -2.28 -1.54 -9.66
N GLY A 288 -2.75 -1.12 -8.50
CA GLY A 288 -3.24 -2.00 -7.45
C GLY A 288 -4.42 -2.88 -7.85
N ASN A 289 -5.02 -2.63 -9.02
CA ASN A 289 -6.12 -3.39 -9.59
C ASN A 289 -5.80 -3.99 -10.97
N SER A 290 -4.97 -3.32 -11.78
CA SER A 290 -4.59 -3.82 -13.11
C SER A 290 -3.28 -4.58 -13.11
N GLY A 291 -2.36 -4.26 -12.22
CA GLY A 291 -1.02 -4.82 -12.14
C GLY A 291 0.04 -3.95 -12.83
N VAL A 292 1.28 -4.40 -12.73
CA VAL A 292 2.48 -3.86 -13.38
C VAL A 292 3.08 -4.92 -14.31
N HIS A 293 4.08 -4.57 -15.13
CA HIS A 293 4.65 -5.52 -16.08
C HIS A 293 6.19 -5.42 -16.25
N ILE A 294 6.72 -5.19 -17.43
CA ILE A 294 8.15 -5.39 -17.74
C ILE A 294 9.11 -4.57 -16.86
N PRO A 295 8.94 -3.27 -16.62
CA PRO A 295 9.85 -2.50 -15.76
C PRO A 295 9.95 -3.08 -14.35
N HIS A 296 8.82 -3.36 -13.68
CA HIS A 296 8.82 -3.98 -12.36
C HIS A 296 9.34 -5.41 -12.37
N ALA A 297 8.97 -6.20 -13.39
CA ALA A 297 9.48 -7.57 -13.55
C ALA A 297 11.00 -7.62 -13.70
N ASN A 298 11.62 -6.59 -14.30
CA ASN A 298 13.08 -6.47 -14.42
C ASN A 298 13.71 -5.90 -13.15
N ALA A 299 13.03 -5.01 -12.43
CA ALA A 299 13.55 -4.41 -11.21
C ALA A 299 13.71 -5.44 -10.07
N TYR A 300 12.78 -6.37 -9.93
CA TYR A 300 12.78 -7.36 -8.84
C TYR A 300 14.04 -8.25 -8.82
N PRO A 301 14.46 -8.89 -9.94
CA PRO A 301 15.71 -9.65 -9.96
C PRO A 301 16.96 -8.80 -9.69
N ILE A 302 16.96 -7.52 -10.09
CA ILE A 302 18.07 -6.61 -9.82
C ILE A 302 18.13 -6.29 -8.34
N ALA A 303 17.01 -5.93 -7.73
CA ALA A 303 16.92 -5.61 -6.30
C ALA A 303 17.32 -6.80 -5.41
N GLY A 304 16.99 -8.04 -5.80
CA GLY A 304 17.37 -9.24 -5.05
C GLY A 304 18.87 -9.62 -5.14
N GLN A 305 19.69 -8.86 -5.90
CA GLN A 305 21.14 -9.09 -6.06
C GLN A 305 22.00 -8.02 -5.36
N VAL A 306 21.38 -6.96 -4.88
CA VAL A 306 22.02 -5.83 -4.20
C VAL A 306 21.75 -5.91 -2.71
#